data_2cdcd0cdf921562dd6802d9150dbf67a
#
_entry.id   2cdcd0cdf921562dd6802d9150dbf67a
#
_cell.length_a   1.000
_cell.length_b   1.000
_cell.length_c   1.000
_cell.angle_alpha   90.00
_cell.angle_beta   90.00
_cell.angle_gamma   90.00
#
_symmetry.space_group_name_H-M   'P 1'
#
loop_
_entity.id
_entity.type
_entity.pdbx_description
1 polymer ?
#
loop_
_entity_poly.entity_id
_entity_poly.type
_entity_poly.pdbx_seq_one_letter_code
_entity_poly.pdbx_strand_id
1 'polypeptide(L)'
;MAAILSLEQLSLGAAVAVVAVGVLTLWFISRYVNRLKKTSSGLPPPPVIPGLPLIGNLLQLKEKKPYKTFTKWAEIYGPIYSIRTGSKTLVVLNSNDVAKEAMVTRFSSISTRKLSNAIKILTCDKSIVALTDYGEFHRTVKRHILNSTLGPNAQKRHRVHRNTMINNISKQLQAYQKENPFGAVNLRNILQPELFRLALKQVLGNDVESVYVEELGITLSKEEMFEILVIDPMKGAIDVDWRDFFPYLKWIPNKSFENNIQRMYFRRQAVMTALINEQKERISRGEEVGCYLDYLLSEAKTLSEQQVLMLLWEAIIESSDTTLVTTEWAMYELAKDHKRQDRLYHEILRVCGDDKITEEKLNEVPYLSAVFHETLRKHSPAPIVPPRYVQEDTQLGGYHIPAGTEIAINIFGCNMDKNVWDSPESWKPERFLDEKCDAMDLHKTMAFGGGKRLCAGALQAMLISCTTIGRLVQEFEWSLKDGEEENIDTLGLTTHKLHPMQAILKPRNLV
;
A
#
# COMPACT_ATOMS: atom_id res chain seq x y z
N MET A 1 30.52 36.61 -42.17
CA MET A 1 29.48 36.14 -41.24
C MET A 1 29.31 34.62 -41.26
N ALA A 2 29.14 33.95 -42.38
CA ALA A 2 28.99 32.49 -42.46
C ALA A 2 30.19 31.67 -41.95
N ALA A 3 31.44 32.16 -42.11
CA ALA A 3 32.64 31.47 -41.63
C ALA A 3 32.82 31.55 -40.09
N ILE A 4 32.33 32.60 -39.46
CA ILE A 4 32.38 32.75 -37.99
C ILE A 4 31.34 31.84 -37.32
N LEU A 5 30.14 31.70 -37.91
CA LEU A 5 29.10 30.78 -37.45
C LEU A 5 29.53 29.29 -37.55
N SER A 6 30.32 28.94 -38.59
CA SER A 6 30.85 27.58 -38.75
C SER A 6 31.95 27.23 -37.73
N LEU A 7 32.77 28.21 -37.33
CA LEU A 7 33.80 28.03 -36.30
C LEU A 7 33.20 27.90 -34.88
N GLU A 8 32.15 28.65 -34.56
CA GLU A 8 31.44 28.53 -33.31
C GLU A 8 30.69 27.18 -33.17
N GLN A 9 30.07 26.72 -34.28
CA GLN A 9 29.43 25.39 -34.30
C GLN A 9 30.46 24.25 -34.20
N LEU A 10 31.63 24.40 -34.80
CA LEU A 10 32.74 23.44 -34.65
C LEU A 10 33.30 23.43 -33.23
N SER A 11 33.43 24.59 -32.58
CA SER A 11 33.87 24.67 -31.16
C SER A 11 32.85 24.09 -30.19
N LEU A 12 31.55 24.29 -30.40
CA LEU A 12 30.49 23.72 -29.61
C LEU A 12 30.43 22.20 -29.78
N GLY A 13 30.55 21.69 -31.01
CA GLY A 13 30.60 20.24 -31.29
C GLY A 13 31.82 19.57 -30.66
N ALA A 14 33.00 20.21 -30.73
CA ALA A 14 34.21 19.73 -30.09
C ALA A 14 34.08 19.72 -28.55
N ALA A 15 33.50 20.76 -27.98
CA ALA A 15 33.26 20.82 -26.52
C ALA A 15 32.30 19.73 -26.05
N VAL A 16 31.21 19.49 -26.78
CA VAL A 16 30.25 18.40 -26.52
C VAL A 16 30.94 17.04 -26.65
N ALA A 17 31.78 16.83 -27.66
CA ALA A 17 32.51 15.59 -27.84
C ALA A 17 33.51 15.33 -26.67
N VAL A 18 34.26 16.36 -26.24
CA VAL A 18 35.17 16.25 -25.09
C VAL A 18 34.44 15.90 -23.80
N VAL A 19 33.31 16.54 -23.55
CA VAL A 19 32.45 16.23 -22.38
C VAL A 19 31.93 14.81 -22.48
N ALA A 20 31.46 14.36 -23.64
CA ALA A 20 30.96 13.00 -23.84
C ALA A 20 32.06 11.94 -23.63
N VAL A 21 33.28 12.19 -24.14
CA VAL A 21 34.45 11.33 -23.96
C VAL A 21 34.86 11.31 -22.48
N GLY A 22 34.87 12.45 -21.79
CA GLY A 22 35.18 12.55 -20.38
C GLY A 22 34.18 11.76 -19.53
N VAL A 23 32.90 11.88 -19.81
CA VAL A 23 31.83 11.15 -19.14
C VAL A 23 31.94 9.64 -19.38
N LEU A 24 32.21 9.21 -20.61
CA LEU A 24 32.43 7.79 -20.94
C LEU A 24 33.66 7.23 -20.23
N THR A 25 34.76 7.99 -20.20
CA THR A 25 36.00 7.60 -19.52
C THR A 25 35.77 7.43 -18.02
N LEU A 26 35.12 8.39 -17.37
CA LEU A 26 34.78 8.33 -15.95
C LEU A 26 33.84 7.14 -15.65
N TRP A 27 32.91 6.87 -16.55
CA TRP A 27 32.03 5.70 -16.44
C TRP A 27 32.80 4.37 -16.55
N PHE A 28 33.71 4.24 -17.49
CA PHE A 28 34.58 3.08 -17.62
C PHE A 28 35.50 2.89 -16.41
N ILE A 29 36.11 3.97 -15.93
CA ILE A 29 36.97 3.95 -14.72
C ILE A 29 36.14 3.52 -13.50
N SER A 30 34.97 4.13 -13.30
CA SER A 30 34.06 3.76 -12.21
C SER A 30 33.66 2.28 -12.25
N ARG A 31 33.37 1.77 -13.46
CA ARG A 31 33.02 0.35 -13.67
C ARG A 31 34.21 -0.58 -13.40
N TYR A 32 35.42 -0.15 -13.80
CA TYR A 32 36.65 -0.90 -13.54
C TYR A 32 37.00 -0.94 -12.06
N VAL A 33 36.95 0.21 -11.37
CA VAL A 33 37.20 0.32 -9.93
C VAL A 33 36.17 -0.50 -9.11
N ASN A 34 34.90 -0.47 -9.52
CA ASN A 34 33.85 -1.27 -8.87
C ASN A 34 34.04 -2.79 -9.09
N ARG A 35 34.63 -3.21 -10.20
CA ARG A 35 35.02 -4.63 -10.43
C ARG A 35 36.23 -5.05 -9.60
N LEU A 36 37.11 -4.12 -9.25
CA LEU A 36 38.32 -4.40 -8.43
C LEU A 36 38.06 -4.41 -6.92
N LYS A 37 36.95 -3.84 -6.45
CA LYS A 37 36.55 -3.95 -5.05
C LYS A 37 36.21 -5.42 -4.76
N LYS A 38 37.21 -6.20 -4.32
CA LYS A 38 36.98 -7.51 -3.70
C LYS A 38 36.00 -7.30 -2.54
N THR A 39 34.88 -7.97 -2.59
CA THR A 39 33.92 -7.98 -1.49
C THR A 39 34.59 -8.56 -0.25
N SER A 40 34.47 -7.90 0.88
CA SER A 40 35.04 -8.34 2.16
C SER A 40 34.47 -9.70 2.61
N SER A 41 33.29 -10.09 2.08
CA SER A 41 32.58 -11.33 2.41
C SER A 41 32.92 -12.51 1.52
N GLY A 42 33.67 -12.35 0.43
CA GLY A 42 33.94 -13.43 -0.56
C GLY A 42 32.72 -13.84 -1.40
N LEU A 43 31.51 -13.29 -1.15
CA LEU A 43 30.30 -13.58 -1.89
C LEU A 43 30.20 -12.75 -3.18
N PRO A 44 29.62 -13.29 -4.27
CA PRO A 44 29.39 -12.51 -5.49
C PRO A 44 28.31 -11.43 -5.28
N PRO A 45 28.32 -10.34 -6.08
CA PRO A 45 27.19 -9.39 -6.12
C PRO A 45 25.99 -10.05 -6.82
N PRO A 46 24.75 -9.55 -6.58
CA PRO A 46 23.58 -9.97 -7.33
C PRO A 46 23.75 -9.77 -8.84
N PRO A 47 23.12 -10.60 -9.70
CA PRO A 47 23.07 -10.38 -11.14
C PRO A 47 22.64 -8.94 -11.46
N VAL A 48 23.32 -8.32 -12.42
CA VAL A 48 23.05 -6.92 -12.81
C VAL A 48 22.30 -6.90 -14.12
N ILE A 49 21.11 -6.28 -14.14
CA ILE A 49 20.39 -6.05 -15.41
C ILE A 49 21.10 -4.98 -16.21
N PRO A 50 21.45 -5.23 -17.49
CA PRO A 50 22.07 -4.23 -18.34
C PRO A 50 21.22 -2.97 -18.47
N GLY A 51 21.84 -1.83 -18.22
CA GLY A 51 21.20 -0.51 -18.34
C GLY A 51 22.08 0.48 -19.09
N LEU A 52 21.53 1.60 -19.47
CA LEU A 52 22.23 2.67 -20.17
C LEU A 52 23.26 3.37 -19.26
N PRO A 53 24.34 3.95 -19.83
CA PRO A 53 25.22 4.81 -19.07
C PRO A 53 24.44 5.95 -18.37
N LEU A 54 24.84 6.35 -17.18
CA LEU A 54 24.28 7.41 -16.33
C LEU A 54 22.86 7.14 -15.83
N ILE A 55 21.88 6.91 -16.69
CA ILE A 55 20.47 6.74 -16.34
C ILE A 55 20.12 5.33 -15.89
N GLY A 56 20.97 4.33 -16.18
CA GLY A 56 20.72 2.94 -15.82
C GLY A 56 19.49 2.36 -16.50
N ASN A 57 18.58 1.80 -15.71
CA ASN A 57 17.38 1.11 -16.17
C ASN A 57 16.12 1.99 -16.17
N LEU A 58 16.23 3.31 -15.91
CA LEU A 58 15.07 4.21 -15.79
C LEU A 58 14.15 4.18 -17.02
N LEU A 59 14.70 4.12 -18.24
CA LEU A 59 13.89 4.03 -19.45
C LEU A 59 13.21 2.67 -19.64
N GLN A 60 13.67 1.64 -18.93
CA GLN A 60 13.04 0.32 -18.94
C GLN A 60 11.90 0.23 -17.92
N LEU A 61 11.89 1.13 -16.91
CA LEU A 61 10.85 1.26 -15.90
C LEU A 61 9.81 2.28 -16.40
N LYS A 62 8.96 1.87 -17.36
CA LYS A 62 7.95 2.75 -17.97
C LYS A 62 6.76 3.04 -17.04
N GLU A 63 6.58 2.23 -16.04
CA GLU A 63 5.40 2.24 -15.15
C GLU A 63 5.75 2.88 -13.80
N LYS A 64 4.84 3.67 -13.23
CA LYS A 64 4.98 4.19 -11.87
C LYS A 64 4.99 3.08 -10.81
N LYS A 65 4.34 1.94 -11.11
CA LYS A 65 4.30 0.72 -10.29
C LYS A 65 5.00 -0.44 -11.03
N PRO A 66 6.33 -0.56 -10.94
CA PRO A 66 7.11 -1.48 -11.78
C PRO A 66 7.08 -2.95 -11.34
N TYR A 67 6.17 -3.35 -10.46
CA TYR A 67 6.13 -4.69 -9.88
C TYR A 67 6.01 -5.83 -10.93
N LYS A 68 5.23 -5.61 -12.00
CA LYS A 68 5.11 -6.57 -13.11
C LYS A 68 6.41 -6.68 -13.89
N THR A 69 7.07 -5.55 -14.17
CA THR A 69 8.39 -5.51 -14.82
C THR A 69 9.43 -6.22 -13.95
N PHE A 70 9.42 -6.00 -12.65
CA PHE A 70 10.30 -6.69 -11.72
C PHE A 70 10.08 -8.21 -11.72
N THR A 71 8.83 -8.67 -11.78
CA THR A 71 8.51 -10.10 -11.87
C THR A 71 9.01 -10.73 -13.16
N LYS A 72 8.80 -10.07 -14.31
CA LYS A 72 9.32 -10.53 -15.61
C LYS A 72 10.85 -10.65 -15.61
N TRP A 73 11.54 -9.71 -14.99
CA TRP A 73 13.01 -9.77 -14.88
C TRP A 73 13.46 -10.89 -13.95
N ALA A 74 12.69 -11.21 -12.92
CA ALA A 74 13.01 -12.33 -12.05
C ALA A 74 12.97 -13.70 -12.78
N GLU A 75 12.13 -13.86 -13.78
CA GLU A 75 12.10 -15.07 -14.63
C GLU A 75 13.38 -15.25 -15.44
N ILE A 76 14.10 -14.17 -15.75
CA ILE A 76 15.33 -14.18 -16.58
C ILE A 76 16.58 -14.18 -15.71
N TYR A 77 16.63 -13.36 -14.66
CA TYR A 77 17.84 -13.09 -13.88
C TYR A 77 17.82 -13.77 -12.50
N GLY A 78 16.73 -14.47 -12.16
CA GLY A 78 16.55 -15.12 -10.86
C GLY A 78 15.82 -14.22 -9.85
N PRO A 79 15.51 -14.76 -8.64
CA PRO A 79 14.67 -14.11 -7.65
C PRO A 79 15.31 -12.90 -6.97
N ILE A 80 16.61 -12.69 -7.14
CA ILE A 80 17.36 -11.55 -6.63
C ILE A 80 18.28 -11.03 -7.72
N TYR A 81 18.17 -9.74 -8.02
CA TYR A 81 19.00 -9.05 -9.01
C TYR A 81 19.12 -7.57 -8.66
N SER A 82 20.04 -6.87 -9.32
CA SER A 82 20.24 -5.43 -9.15
C SER A 82 20.00 -4.66 -10.45
N ILE A 83 19.45 -3.46 -10.30
CA ILE A 83 19.28 -2.47 -11.35
C ILE A 83 19.90 -1.14 -10.92
N ARG A 84 20.15 -0.29 -11.90
CA ARG A 84 20.56 1.10 -11.65
C ARG A 84 19.43 2.05 -11.98
N THR A 85 19.13 2.95 -11.04
CA THR A 85 18.17 4.05 -11.22
C THR A 85 18.92 5.38 -11.05
N GLY A 86 19.46 5.87 -12.18
CA GLY A 86 20.38 7.00 -12.16
C GLY A 86 21.68 6.67 -11.42
N SER A 87 21.98 7.41 -10.36
CA SER A 87 23.17 7.21 -9.53
C SER A 87 23.04 6.11 -8.47
N LYS A 88 21.83 5.53 -8.28
CA LYS A 88 21.54 4.58 -7.22
C LYS A 88 21.52 3.15 -7.72
N THR A 89 21.86 2.22 -6.82
CA THR A 89 21.67 0.79 -7.01
C THR A 89 20.44 0.33 -6.23
N LEU A 90 19.53 -0.34 -6.91
CA LEU A 90 18.34 -0.96 -6.34
C LEU A 90 18.46 -2.47 -6.51
N VAL A 91 18.43 -3.22 -5.41
CA VAL A 91 18.31 -4.68 -5.41
C VAL A 91 16.83 -5.04 -5.26
N VAL A 92 16.34 -5.89 -6.14
CA VAL A 92 14.94 -6.33 -6.16
C VAL A 92 14.85 -7.77 -5.73
N LEU A 93 13.93 -8.05 -4.79
CA LEU A 93 13.66 -9.36 -4.23
C LEU A 93 12.29 -9.85 -4.70
N ASN A 94 12.24 -11.06 -5.28
CA ASN A 94 11.02 -11.61 -5.90
C ASN A 94 10.69 -13.05 -5.41
N SER A 95 11.31 -13.54 -4.33
CA SER A 95 10.92 -14.82 -3.73
C SER A 95 10.64 -14.66 -2.24
N ASN A 96 9.78 -15.53 -1.71
CA ASN A 96 9.39 -15.53 -0.31
C ASN A 96 10.58 -15.71 0.62
N ASP A 97 11.51 -16.61 0.28
CA ASP A 97 12.67 -16.93 1.12
C ASP A 97 13.61 -15.73 1.27
N VAL A 98 13.95 -15.07 0.15
CA VAL A 98 14.85 -13.91 0.17
C VAL A 98 14.13 -12.68 0.78
N ALA A 99 12.83 -12.52 0.53
CA ALA A 99 12.02 -11.48 1.16
C ALA A 99 11.95 -11.67 2.69
N LYS A 100 11.75 -12.91 3.15
CA LYS A 100 11.75 -13.27 4.57
C LYS A 100 13.13 -13.08 5.21
N GLU A 101 14.21 -13.47 4.50
CA GLU A 101 15.57 -13.19 4.95
C GLU A 101 15.79 -11.69 5.19
N ALA A 102 15.41 -10.84 4.23
CA ALA A 102 15.54 -9.39 4.34
C ALA A 102 14.67 -8.78 5.44
N MET A 103 13.44 -9.29 5.63
CA MET A 103 12.48 -8.72 6.58
C MET A 103 12.65 -9.22 8.02
N VAL A 104 13.19 -10.40 8.22
CA VAL A 104 13.26 -11.07 9.52
C VAL A 104 14.71 -11.30 9.93
N THR A 105 15.47 -12.10 9.17
CA THR A 105 16.81 -12.55 9.56
C THR A 105 17.83 -11.42 9.50
N ARG A 106 17.82 -10.61 8.42
CA ARG A 106 18.74 -9.47 8.21
C ARG A 106 18.09 -8.12 8.58
N PHE A 107 17.09 -8.15 9.43
CA PHE A 107 16.31 -6.96 9.77
C PHE A 107 17.17 -5.80 10.26
N SER A 108 18.17 -6.04 11.11
CA SER A 108 19.02 -4.97 11.68
C SER A 108 19.73 -4.15 10.61
N SER A 109 20.28 -4.82 9.60
CA SER A 109 21.03 -4.16 8.50
C SER A 109 20.13 -3.51 7.45
N ILE A 110 18.81 -3.90 7.38
CA ILE A 110 17.89 -3.51 6.30
C ILE A 110 16.59 -2.87 6.86
N SER A 111 16.62 -2.32 8.05
CA SER A 111 15.40 -1.79 8.70
C SER A 111 15.04 -0.36 8.31
N THR A 112 16.01 0.43 7.84
CA THR A 112 15.84 1.84 7.50
C THR A 112 15.00 2.02 6.24
N ARG A 113 14.19 3.09 6.22
CA ARG A 113 13.40 3.47 5.05
C ARG A 113 14.13 4.52 4.22
N LYS A 114 14.15 4.30 2.90
CA LYS A 114 14.60 5.31 1.94
C LYS A 114 13.39 5.95 1.29
N LEU A 115 13.19 7.23 1.55
CA LEU A 115 12.02 7.96 1.06
C LEU A 115 12.41 8.87 -0.10
N SER A 116 11.49 9.03 -1.07
CA SER A 116 11.52 10.09 -2.07
C SER A 116 11.28 11.46 -1.43
N ASN A 117 11.60 12.53 -2.15
CA ASN A 117 11.32 13.88 -1.68
C ASN A 117 9.83 14.11 -1.43
N ALA A 118 8.94 13.58 -2.30
CA ALA A 118 7.50 13.66 -2.10
C ALA A 118 7.07 13.04 -0.78
N ILE A 119 7.45 11.78 -0.54
CA ILE A 119 7.05 11.07 0.68
C ILE A 119 7.61 11.76 1.93
N LYS A 120 8.84 12.29 1.90
CA LYS A 120 9.40 13.05 3.03
C LYS A 120 8.54 14.26 3.39
N ILE A 121 8.13 15.05 2.41
CA ILE A 121 7.26 16.22 2.63
C ILE A 121 5.90 15.75 3.16
N LEU A 122 5.27 14.79 2.47
CA LEU A 122 3.95 14.30 2.84
C LEU A 122 3.92 13.59 4.21
N THR A 123 5.02 13.08 4.72
CA THR A 123 5.08 12.38 6.02
C THR A 123 5.82 13.15 7.10
N CYS A 124 6.07 14.45 6.90
CA CYS A 124 6.79 15.28 7.86
C CYS A 124 8.08 14.59 8.33
N ASP A 125 8.93 14.20 7.36
CA ASP A 125 10.18 13.48 7.57
C ASP A 125 10.03 12.20 8.42
N LYS A 126 9.19 11.27 7.97
CA LYS A 126 8.98 9.95 8.59
C LYS A 126 8.22 9.96 9.93
N SER A 127 7.36 10.94 10.19
CA SER A 127 6.57 11.02 11.42
C SER A 127 5.37 10.06 11.49
N ILE A 128 5.41 8.94 10.76
CA ILE A 128 4.38 7.89 10.73
C ILE A 128 4.98 6.50 11.01
N VAL A 129 4.18 5.58 11.55
CA VAL A 129 4.63 4.23 11.95
C VAL A 129 5.21 3.43 10.78
N ALA A 130 4.55 3.47 9.62
CA ALA A 130 4.96 2.69 8.44
C ALA A 130 6.32 3.11 7.89
N LEU A 131 6.68 4.39 7.97
CA LEU A 131 7.84 4.96 7.29
C LEU A 131 8.95 5.44 8.23
N THR A 132 8.70 5.64 9.53
CA THR A 132 9.74 5.98 10.50
C THR A 132 10.83 4.91 10.57
N ASP A 133 12.06 5.28 10.86
CA ASP A 133 13.14 4.32 11.03
C ASP A 133 12.90 3.47 12.29
N TYR A 134 13.37 2.21 12.29
CA TYR A 134 13.17 1.34 13.43
C TYR A 134 14.04 1.79 14.61
N GLY A 135 13.39 2.18 15.68
CA GLY A 135 14.02 2.70 16.89
C GLY A 135 13.00 2.83 18.02
N GLU A 136 13.33 3.63 19.01
CA GLU A 136 12.47 3.88 20.17
C GLU A 136 11.15 4.54 19.76
N PHE A 137 11.20 5.57 18.91
CA PHE A 137 10.02 6.25 18.39
C PHE A 137 9.09 5.26 17.67
N HIS A 138 9.61 4.44 16.72
CA HIS A 138 8.80 3.42 16.04
C HIS A 138 8.10 2.47 17.01
N ARG A 139 8.84 1.94 18.01
CA ARG A 139 8.26 1.02 18.99
C ARG A 139 7.17 1.67 19.82
N THR A 140 7.36 2.92 20.21
CA THR A 140 6.41 3.69 21.02
C THR A 140 5.14 3.97 20.25
N VAL A 141 5.22 4.56 19.04
CA VAL A 141 4.03 4.89 18.25
C VAL A 141 3.29 3.65 17.76
N LYS A 142 4.02 2.57 17.41
CA LYS A 142 3.39 1.28 17.07
C LYS A 142 2.63 0.68 18.25
N ARG A 143 3.16 0.80 19.47
CA ARG A 143 2.45 0.37 20.68
C ARG A 143 1.20 1.21 20.95
N HIS A 144 1.25 2.52 20.73
CA HIS A 144 0.08 3.39 20.88
C HIS A 144 -1.06 2.99 19.96
N ILE A 145 -0.80 2.81 18.66
CA ILE A 145 -1.86 2.41 17.72
C ILE A 145 -2.39 0.99 17.98
N LEU A 146 -1.54 0.07 18.42
CA LEU A 146 -1.99 -1.28 18.79
C LEU A 146 -2.87 -1.27 20.04
N ASN A 147 -2.53 -0.50 21.07
CA ASN A 147 -3.31 -0.43 22.29
C ASN A 147 -4.65 0.28 22.10
N SER A 148 -4.68 1.32 21.28
CA SER A 148 -5.87 2.14 21.07
C SER A 148 -6.82 1.58 20.00
N THR A 149 -6.31 1.09 18.87
CA THR A 149 -7.14 0.84 17.69
C THR A 149 -6.95 -0.54 17.09
N LEU A 150 -5.70 -1.02 16.85
CA LEU A 150 -5.43 -2.15 15.98
C LEU A 150 -5.14 -3.49 16.68
N GLY A 151 -4.79 -3.48 17.95
CA GLY A 151 -4.52 -4.72 18.69
C GLY A 151 -5.80 -5.50 19.07
N PRO A 152 -5.68 -6.76 19.46
CA PRO A 152 -6.84 -7.65 19.66
C PRO A 152 -7.89 -7.11 20.65
N ASN A 153 -7.48 -6.48 21.75
CA ASN A 153 -8.41 -5.88 22.70
C ASN A 153 -9.10 -4.63 22.14
N ALA A 154 -8.38 -3.80 21.40
CA ALA A 154 -8.94 -2.64 20.72
C ALA A 154 -9.94 -3.08 19.64
N GLN A 155 -9.63 -4.13 18.87
CA GLN A 155 -10.55 -4.69 17.89
C GLN A 155 -11.87 -5.16 18.49
N LYS A 156 -11.86 -5.74 19.71
CA LYS A 156 -13.11 -6.08 20.42
C LYS A 156 -13.94 -4.84 20.75
N ARG A 157 -13.32 -3.74 21.18
CA ARG A 157 -14.02 -2.47 21.47
C ARG A 157 -14.63 -1.85 20.22
N HIS A 158 -13.91 -1.87 19.11
CA HIS A 158 -14.35 -1.26 17.85
C HIS A 158 -15.30 -2.13 17.00
N ARG A 159 -15.64 -3.34 17.44
CA ARG A 159 -16.55 -4.25 16.73
C ARG A 159 -17.90 -3.60 16.40
N VAL A 160 -18.47 -2.86 17.34
CA VAL A 160 -19.76 -2.18 17.14
C VAL A 160 -19.72 -1.24 15.92
N HIS A 161 -18.62 -0.52 15.72
CA HIS A 161 -18.47 0.39 14.58
C HIS A 161 -18.36 -0.36 13.26
N ARG A 162 -17.63 -1.49 13.23
CA ARG A 162 -17.55 -2.35 12.03
C ARG A 162 -18.89 -2.99 11.69
N ASN A 163 -19.63 -3.48 12.70
CA ASN A 163 -20.97 -4.02 12.49
C ASN A 163 -21.94 -2.96 11.93
N THR A 164 -21.86 -1.71 12.44
CA THR A 164 -22.65 -0.59 11.92
C THR A 164 -22.31 -0.34 10.44
N MET A 165 -21.02 -0.26 10.11
CA MET A 165 -20.55 -0.09 8.73
C MET A 165 -21.10 -1.18 7.81
N ILE A 166 -20.95 -2.46 8.18
CA ILE A 166 -21.41 -3.60 7.36
C ILE A 166 -22.94 -3.58 7.18
N ASN A 167 -23.68 -3.25 8.24
CA ASN A 167 -25.13 -3.12 8.16
C ASN A 167 -25.57 -1.96 7.25
N ASN A 168 -24.83 -0.85 7.22
CA ASN A 168 -25.12 0.25 6.32
C ASN A 168 -24.84 -0.13 4.86
N ILE A 169 -23.72 -0.80 4.58
CA ILE A 169 -23.42 -1.34 3.24
C ILE A 169 -24.56 -2.26 2.77
N SER A 170 -24.98 -3.19 3.62
CA SER A 170 -26.08 -4.12 3.34
C SER A 170 -27.39 -3.37 3.03
N LYS A 171 -27.78 -2.39 3.85
CA LYS A 171 -28.98 -1.57 3.64
C LYS A 171 -28.93 -0.77 2.33
N GLN A 172 -27.79 -0.16 1.99
CA GLN A 172 -27.61 0.59 0.76
C GLN A 172 -27.75 -0.31 -0.47
N LEU A 173 -27.18 -1.54 -0.43
CA LEU A 173 -27.30 -2.50 -1.51
C LEU A 173 -28.73 -3.02 -1.67
N GLN A 174 -29.43 -3.29 -0.57
CA GLN A 174 -30.85 -3.69 -0.59
C GLN A 174 -31.74 -2.59 -1.17
N ALA A 175 -31.53 -1.34 -0.78
CA ALA A 175 -32.26 -0.20 -1.33
C ALA A 175 -31.98 -0.02 -2.83
N TYR A 176 -30.71 -0.06 -3.24
CA TYR A 176 -30.30 0.03 -4.64
C TYR A 176 -30.95 -1.08 -5.49
N GLN A 177 -30.89 -2.32 -5.02
CA GLN A 177 -31.44 -3.48 -5.74
C GLN A 177 -32.97 -3.39 -5.88
N LYS A 178 -33.67 -2.89 -4.84
CA LYS A 178 -35.13 -2.69 -4.89
C LYS A 178 -35.53 -1.63 -5.91
N GLU A 179 -34.77 -0.54 -6.01
CA GLU A 179 -34.99 0.54 -6.96
C GLU A 179 -34.55 0.17 -8.39
N ASN A 180 -33.50 -0.64 -8.52
CA ASN A 180 -32.85 -1.02 -9.77
C ASN A 180 -32.68 -2.54 -9.89
N PRO A 181 -33.75 -3.34 -10.05
CA PRO A 181 -33.69 -4.80 -9.98
C PRO A 181 -32.75 -5.45 -11.00
N PHE A 182 -32.50 -4.80 -12.13
CA PHE A 182 -31.61 -5.24 -13.21
C PHE A 182 -30.43 -4.31 -13.42
N GLY A 183 -30.28 -3.30 -12.56
CA GLY A 183 -29.21 -2.32 -12.61
C GLY A 183 -27.89 -2.88 -12.10
N ALA A 184 -26.79 -2.50 -12.73
CA ALA A 184 -25.45 -2.82 -12.22
C ALA A 184 -25.04 -1.82 -11.14
N VAL A 185 -24.70 -2.31 -9.95
CA VAL A 185 -24.21 -1.49 -8.84
C VAL A 185 -22.70 -1.25 -8.98
N ASN A 186 -22.27 -0.02 -8.71
CA ASN A 186 -20.87 0.30 -8.49
C ASN A 186 -20.54 0.02 -7.02
N LEU A 187 -19.89 -1.12 -6.76
CA LEU A 187 -19.59 -1.54 -5.39
C LEU A 187 -18.66 -0.56 -4.65
N ARG A 188 -17.68 0.05 -5.35
CA ARG A 188 -16.76 1.02 -4.76
C ARG A 188 -17.46 2.23 -4.19
N ASN A 189 -18.49 2.74 -4.87
CA ASN A 189 -19.26 3.90 -4.42
C ASN A 189 -19.99 3.67 -3.09
N ILE A 190 -20.21 2.40 -2.71
CA ILE A 190 -20.85 2.03 -1.44
C ILE A 190 -19.79 1.70 -0.38
N LEU A 191 -18.76 0.95 -0.74
CA LEU A 191 -17.72 0.54 0.22
C LEU A 191 -16.85 1.71 0.69
N GLN A 192 -16.40 2.56 -0.23
CA GLN A 192 -15.43 3.62 0.04
C GLN A 192 -15.91 4.64 1.08
N PRO A 193 -17.14 5.20 0.99
CA PRO A 193 -17.63 6.15 2.00
C PRO A 193 -17.79 5.50 3.38
N GLU A 194 -18.21 4.24 3.44
CA GLU A 194 -18.42 3.52 4.70
C GLU A 194 -17.10 3.15 5.38
N LEU A 195 -16.08 2.73 4.62
CA LEU A 195 -14.74 2.48 5.14
C LEU A 195 -14.08 3.77 5.65
N PHE A 196 -14.21 4.86 4.90
CA PHE A 196 -13.70 6.16 5.33
C PHE A 196 -14.40 6.66 6.59
N ARG A 197 -15.74 6.49 6.68
CA ARG A 197 -16.53 6.81 7.88
C ARG A 197 -16.05 5.98 9.08
N LEU A 198 -15.82 4.67 8.90
CA LEU A 198 -15.27 3.82 9.95
C LEU A 198 -13.91 4.33 10.44
N ALA A 199 -13.02 4.71 9.51
CA ALA A 199 -11.70 5.25 9.85
C ALA A 199 -11.81 6.54 10.68
N LEU A 200 -12.64 7.50 10.25
CA LEU A 200 -12.90 8.74 11.00
C LEU A 200 -13.48 8.43 12.38
N LYS A 201 -14.44 7.50 12.48
CA LYS A 201 -15.04 7.10 13.75
C LYS A 201 -14.03 6.49 14.72
N GLN A 202 -13.12 5.65 14.25
CA GLN A 202 -12.08 5.04 15.07
C GLN A 202 -11.01 6.06 15.51
N VAL A 203 -10.70 7.01 14.64
CA VAL A 203 -9.62 7.99 14.87
C VAL A 203 -10.12 9.20 15.67
N LEU A 204 -11.30 9.73 15.36
CA LEU A 204 -11.84 10.98 15.92
C LEU A 204 -13.03 10.75 16.86
N GLY A 205 -13.67 9.58 16.81
CA GLY A 205 -14.78 9.23 17.67
C GLY A 205 -16.16 9.63 17.17
N ASN A 206 -16.26 10.44 16.11
CA ASN A 206 -17.52 10.93 15.55
C ASN A 206 -17.70 10.54 14.09
N ASP A 207 -18.97 10.55 13.66
CA ASP A 207 -19.32 10.57 12.24
C ASP A 207 -19.17 12.02 11.75
N VAL A 208 -18.28 12.24 10.78
CA VAL A 208 -18.01 13.55 10.21
C VAL A 208 -18.58 13.58 8.79
N GLU A 209 -19.61 14.38 8.58
CA GLU A 209 -20.24 14.55 7.25
C GLU A 209 -19.66 15.76 6.51
N SER A 210 -19.26 16.80 7.24
CA SER A 210 -18.59 17.98 6.70
C SER A 210 -17.73 18.64 7.77
N VAL A 211 -16.74 19.44 7.35
CA VAL A 211 -15.91 20.25 8.24
C VAL A 211 -15.62 21.61 7.60
N TYR A 212 -15.72 22.67 8.39
CA TYR A 212 -15.26 24.00 7.96
C TYR A 212 -13.76 24.12 8.20
N VAL A 213 -13.01 24.47 7.15
CA VAL A 213 -11.55 24.62 7.19
C VAL A 213 -11.20 26.10 7.02
N GLU A 214 -10.85 26.76 8.11
CA GLU A 214 -10.58 28.20 8.16
C GLU A 214 -9.47 28.61 7.19
N GLU A 215 -8.35 27.84 7.15
CA GLU A 215 -7.20 28.12 6.29
C GLU A 215 -7.51 28.02 4.78
N LEU A 216 -8.58 27.32 4.43
CA LEU A 216 -9.07 27.21 3.06
C LEU A 216 -10.27 28.09 2.78
N GLY A 217 -10.95 28.60 3.82
CA GLY A 217 -12.15 29.43 3.74
C GLY A 217 -13.38 28.68 3.18
N ILE A 218 -13.44 27.36 3.29
CA ILE A 218 -14.50 26.51 2.72
C ILE A 218 -14.96 25.43 3.69
N THR A 219 -16.22 25.01 3.52
CA THR A 219 -16.73 23.79 4.14
C THR A 219 -16.54 22.64 3.16
N LEU A 220 -15.89 21.57 3.61
CA LEU A 220 -15.63 20.36 2.83
C LEU A 220 -16.66 19.28 3.16
N SER A 221 -17.17 18.62 2.14
CA SER A 221 -17.95 17.38 2.25
C SER A 221 -17.06 16.19 2.60
N LYS A 222 -17.67 15.06 2.96
CA LYS A 222 -16.97 13.81 3.22
C LYS A 222 -16.15 13.34 2.02
N GLU A 223 -16.69 13.47 0.81
CA GLU A 223 -16.03 13.10 -0.45
C GLU A 223 -14.80 13.97 -0.71
N GLU A 224 -14.91 15.28 -0.47
CA GLU A 224 -13.78 16.21 -0.61
C GLU A 224 -12.70 15.95 0.44
N MET A 225 -13.09 15.63 1.69
CA MET A 225 -12.15 15.20 2.72
C MET A 225 -11.42 13.90 2.32
N PHE A 226 -12.13 12.93 1.74
CA PHE A 226 -11.52 11.70 1.26
C PHE A 226 -10.49 11.96 0.16
N GLU A 227 -10.81 12.83 -0.82
CA GLU A 227 -9.86 13.21 -1.87
C GLU A 227 -8.59 13.83 -1.27
N ILE A 228 -8.73 14.75 -0.30
CA ILE A 228 -7.59 15.46 0.31
C ILE A 228 -6.77 14.56 1.24
N LEU A 229 -7.42 13.72 2.04
CA LEU A 229 -6.76 12.93 3.07
C LEU A 229 -6.22 11.59 2.57
N VAL A 230 -6.80 11.03 1.51
CA VAL A 230 -6.48 9.69 1.01
C VAL A 230 -5.95 9.74 -0.43
N ILE A 231 -6.74 10.23 -1.39
CA ILE A 231 -6.42 10.13 -2.81
C ILE A 231 -5.22 10.99 -3.20
N ASP A 232 -5.22 12.28 -2.86
CA ASP A 232 -4.12 13.20 -3.18
C ASP A 232 -2.78 12.70 -2.62
N PRO A 233 -2.64 12.30 -1.34
CA PRO A 233 -1.40 11.75 -0.81
C PRO A 233 -0.97 10.43 -1.45
N MET A 234 -1.92 9.55 -1.82
CA MET A 234 -1.61 8.29 -2.51
C MET A 234 -1.06 8.54 -3.92
N LYS A 235 -1.59 9.53 -4.64
CA LYS A 235 -1.04 9.99 -5.93
C LYS A 235 0.34 10.63 -5.75
N GLY A 236 0.47 11.51 -4.76
CA GLY A 236 1.73 12.19 -4.44
C GLY A 236 2.85 11.24 -4.01
N ALA A 237 2.52 10.14 -3.31
CA ALA A 237 3.51 9.18 -2.83
C ALA A 237 4.26 8.45 -3.96
N ILE A 238 3.63 8.29 -5.12
CA ILE A 238 4.25 7.68 -6.33
C ILE A 238 4.68 8.71 -7.37
N ASP A 239 4.51 10.00 -7.07
CA ASP A 239 5.02 11.04 -7.96
C ASP A 239 6.54 11.14 -7.83
N VAL A 240 7.21 11.20 -8.97
CA VAL A 240 8.66 11.02 -9.07
C VAL A 240 9.35 12.35 -9.33
N ASP A 241 10.22 12.73 -8.40
CA ASP A 241 11.18 13.80 -8.64
C ASP A 241 12.45 13.21 -9.27
N TRP A 242 12.79 13.62 -10.48
CA TRP A 242 14.01 13.16 -11.16
C TRP A 242 15.28 13.42 -10.33
N ARG A 243 15.28 14.40 -9.44
CA ARG A 243 16.38 14.70 -8.49
C ARG A 243 16.59 13.58 -7.47
N ASP A 244 15.59 12.71 -7.24
CA ASP A 244 15.76 11.53 -6.40
C ASP A 244 16.69 10.50 -7.03
N PHE A 245 16.79 10.47 -8.36
CA PHE A 245 17.72 9.61 -9.12
C PHE A 245 19.06 10.27 -9.38
N PHE A 246 19.08 11.61 -9.44
CA PHE A 246 20.25 12.42 -9.74
C PHE A 246 20.53 13.46 -8.64
N PRO A 247 20.97 13.03 -7.45
CA PRO A 247 21.11 13.93 -6.30
C PRO A 247 22.14 15.05 -6.50
N TYR A 248 23.07 14.89 -7.42
CA TYR A 248 24.03 15.94 -7.80
C TYR A 248 23.39 17.08 -8.60
N LEU A 249 22.14 16.93 -9.08
CA LEU A 249 21.35 17.96 -9.76
C LEU A 249 20.30 18.60 -8.83
N LYS A 250 20.37 18.39 -7.53
CA LYS A 250 19.40 18.96 -6.55
C LYS A 250 19.34 20.49 -6.55
N TRP A 251 20.37 21.15 -7.03
CA TRP A 251 20.42 22.60 -7.17
C TRP A 251 19.51 23.13 -8.29
N ILE A 252 19.05 22.28 -9.21
CA ILE A 252 18.10 22.66 -10.25
C ILE A 252 16.68 22.58 -9.67
N PRO A 253 15.90 23.68 -9.64
CA PRO A 253 14.57 23.69 -9.09
C PRO A 253 13.58 22.90 -9.97
N ASN A 254 12.66 22.18 -9.34
CA ASN A 254 11.50 21.52 -9.99
C ASN A 254 10.22 22.11 -9.39
N LYS A 255 9.96 23.39 -9.72
CA LYS A 255 8.88 24.19 -9.13
C LYS A 255 7.50 23.57 -9.29
N SER A 256 7.22 22.94 -10.44
CA SER A 256 5.91 22.30 -10.67
C SER A 256 5.66 21.16 -9.70
N PHE A 257 6.65 20.28 -9.53
CA PHE A 257 6.59 19.18 -8.57
C PHE A 257 6.50 19.71 -7.13
N GLU A 258 7.39 20.64 -6.76
CA GLU A 258 7.44 21.20 -5.41
C GLU A 258 6.11 21.84 -5.03
N ASN A 259 5.55 22.69 -5.91
CA ASN A 259 4.27 23.36 -5.67
C ASN A 259 3.12 22.35 -5.55
N ASN A 260 3.12 21.29 -6.36
CA ASN A 260 2.08 20.26 -6.30
C ASN A 260 2.11 19.51 -4.95
N ILE A 261 3.29 19.04 -4.54
CA ILE A 261 3.45 18.31 -3.27
C ILE A 261 3.19 19.21 -2.06
N GLN A 262 3.66 20.47 -2.09
CA GLN A 262 3.39 21.44 -1.03
C GLN A 262 1.90 21.77 -0.90
N ARG A 263 1.18 21.88 -2.02
CA ARG A 263 -0.28 22.08 -2.01
C ARG A 263 -1.01 20.90 -1.37
N MET A 264 -0.63 19.65 -1.71
CA MET A 264 -1.21 18.45 -1.10
C MET A 264 -0.94 18.42 0.41
N TYR A 265 0.30 18.72 0.80
CA TYR A 265 0.71 18.81 2.21
C TYR A 265 -0.12 19.84 2.96
N PHE A 266 -0.20 21.09 2.45
CA PHE A 266 -0.94 22.19 3.09
C PHE A 266 -2.41 21.86 3.28
N ARG A 267 -3.10 21.42 2.21
CA ARG A 267 -4.52 21.07 2.26
C ARG A 267 -4.80 19.98 3.30
N ARG A 268 -4.00 18.92 3.32
CA ARG A 268 -4.12 17.85 4.31
C ARG A 268 -3.91 18.37 5.74
N GLN A 269 -2.88 19.20 5.97
CA GLN A 269 -2.62 19.79 7.29
C GLN A 269 -3.82 20.61 7.76
N ALA A 270 -4.35 21.49 6.92
CA ALA A 270 -5.49 22.34 7.23
C ALA A 270 -6.73 21.49 7.61
N VAL A 271 -7.06 20.48 6.81
CA VAL A 271 -8.20 19.58 7.09
C VAL A 271 -8.00 18.82 8.40
N MET A 272 -6.81 18.21 8.62
CA MET A 272 -6.55 17.47 9.85
C MET A 272 -6.57 18.38 11.09
N THR A 273 -6.05 19.60 10.99
CA THR A 273 -6.08 20.57 12.08
C THR A 273 -7.52 20.95 12.44
N ALA A 274 -8.36 21.24 11.44
CA ALA A 274 -9.78 21.55 11.66
C ALA A 274 -10.51 20.38 12.36
N LEU A 275 -10.33 19.17 11.86
CA LEU A 275 -10.92 17.96 12.46
C LEU A 275 -10.46 17.71 13.90
N ILE A 276 -9.17 17.89 14.18
CA ILE A 276 -8.62 17.69 15.53
C ILE A 276 -9.15 18.76 16.49
N ASN A 277 -9.24 20.02 16.06
CA ASN A 277 -9.73 21.12 16.90
C ASN A 277 -11.20 20.91 17.26
N GLU A 278 -12.03 20.54 16.30
CA GLU A 278 -13.44 20.21 16.55
C GLU A 278 -13.58 19.09 17.63
N GLN A 279 -12.74 18.07 17.55
CA GLN A 279 -12.77 16.99 18.54
C GLN A 279 -12.18 17.40 19.92
N LYS A 280 -11.15 18.27 19.94
CA LYS A 280 -10.64 18.84 21.21
C LYS A 280 -11.71 19.66 21.92
N GLU A 281 -12.53 20.41 21.21
CA GLU A 281 -13.67 21.13 21.76
C GLU A 281 -14.72 20.18 22.39
N ARG A 282 -15.01 19.08 21.69
CA ARG A 282 -15.89 18.01 22.21
C ARG A 282 -15.33 17.45 23.54
N ILE A 283 -14.04 17.10 23.56
CA ILE A 283 -13.35 16.55 24.75
C ILE A 283 -13.40 17.58 25.90
N SER A 284 -13.20 18.86 25.62
CA SER A 284 -13.27 19.94 26.62
C SER A 284 -14.64 20.06 27.29
N ARG A 285 -15.70 19.59 26.62
CA ARG A 285 -17.06 19.50 27.17
C ARG A 285 -17.31 18.19 27.96
N GLY A 286 -16.29 17.34 28.13
CA GLY A 286 -16.39 16.07 28.85
C GLY A 286 -16.93 14.91 28.01
N GLU A 287 -16.94 15.03 26.70
CA GLU A 287 -17.48 14.03 25.77
C GLU A 287 -16.37 13.09 25.26
N GLU A 288 -15.71 12.34 26.14
CA GLU A 288 -14.74 11.32 25.72
C GLU A 288 -15.45 10.08 25.16
N VAL A 289 -14.97 9.57 24.01
CA VAL A 289 -15.55 8.40 23.34
C VAL A 289 -14.57 7.26 23.14
N GLY A 290 -13.35 7.36 23.69
CA GLY A 290 -12.36 6.31 23.66
C GLY A 290 -11.76 6.06 22.25
N CYS A 291 -11.68 7.08 21.41
CA CYS A 291 -11.07 7.03 20.08
C CYS A 291 -9.54 7.13 20.14
N TYR A 292 -8.89 7.07 18.97
CA TYR A 292 -7.42 7.16 18.88
C TYR A 292 -6.90 8.53 19.35
N LEU A 293 -7.58 9.61 18.99
CA LEU A 293 -7.22 10.96 19.43
C LEU A 293 -7.30 11.08 20.97
N ASP A 294 -8.39 10.64 21.60
CA ASP A 294 -8.55 10.66 23.06
C ASP A 294 -7.38 9.94 23.72
N TYR A 295 -7.05 8.74 23.21
CA TYR A 295 -5.92 7.95 23.69
C TYR A 295 -4.57 8.68 23.55
N LEU A 296 -4.29 9.29 22.40
CA LEU A 296 -3.02 10.01 22.19
C LEU A 296 -2.90 11.24 23.10
N LEU A 297 -3.98 11.97 23.33
CA LEU A 297 -3.99 13.14 24.19
C LEU A 297 -3.77 12.76 25.67
N SER A 298 -4.28 11.61 26.11
CA SER A 298 -4.11 11.13 27.50
C SER A 298 -2.75 10.45 27.72
N GLU A 299 -2.36 9.53 26.83
CA GLU A 299 -1.25 8.59 27.08
C GLU A 299 0.07 8.97 26.35
N ALA A 300 0.01 9.78 25.31
CA ALA A 300 1.18 10.07 24.46
C ALA A 300 1.71 11.50 24.62
N LYS A 301 1.79 11.99 25.87
CA LYS A 301 2.16 13.38 26.22
C LYS A 301 3.54 13.84 25.73
N THR A 302 4.41 12.92 25.33
CA THR A 302 5.75 13.22 24.78
C THR A 302 5.74 13.51 23.28
N LEU A 303 4.64 13.29 22.59
CA LEU A 303 4.51 13.56 21.16
C LEU A 303 4.21 15.03 20.92
N SER A 304 4.84 15.61 19.89
CA SER A 304 4.48 16.94 19.41
C SER A 304 3.09 16.92 18.73
N GLU A 305 2.43 18.07 18.65
CA GLU A 305 1.15 18.20 17.93
C GLU A 305 1.26 17.73 16.48
N GLN A 306 2.35 18.04 15.81
CA GLN A 306 2.65 17.56 14.45
C GLN A 306 2.70 16.02 14.38
N GLN A 307 3.35 15.36 15.36
CA GLN A 307 3.42 13.92 15.42
C GLN A 307 2.04 13.30 15.69
N VAL A 308 1.25 13.87 16.60
CA VAL A 308 -0.13 13.44 16.84
C VAL A 308 -0.96 13.54 15.56
N LEU A 309 -0.94 14.70 14.87
CA LEU A 309 -1.63 14.89 13.61
C LEU A 309 -1.24 13.83 12.56
N MET A 310 0.06 13.56 12.43
CA MET A 310 0.56 12.59 11.45
C MET A 310 0.14 11.15 11.76
N LEU A 311 0.10 10.76 13.04
CA LEU A 311 -0.35 9.42 13.45
C LEU A 311 -1.87 9.23 13.23
N LEU A 312 -2.67 10.26 13.47
CA LEU A 312 -4.11 10.23 13.19
C LEU A 312 -4.37 10.14 11.68
N TRP A 313 -3.67 10.97 10.89
CA TRP A 313 -3.77 10.90 9.43
C TRP A 313 -3.35 9.54 8.87
N GLU A 314 -2.24 8.96 9.36
CA GLU A 314 -1.79 7.63 8.97
C GLU A 314 -2.87 6.58 9.20
N ALA A 315 -3.53 6.59 10.36
CA ALA A 315 -4.59 5.65 10.66
C ALA A 315 -5.79 5.78 9.72
N ILE A 316 -6.12 7.01 9.27
CA ILE A 316 -7.20 7.25 8.30
C ILE A 316 -6.82 6.71 6.92
N ILE A 317 -5.67 7.10 6.37
CA ILE A 317 -5.28 6.74 5.00
C ILE A 317 -5.04 5.24 4.84
N GLU A 318 -4.38 4.59 5.80
CA GLU A 318 -4.02 3.18 5.68
C GLU A 318 -5.22 2.24 5.84
N SER A 319 -6.20 2.60 6.69
CA SER A 319 -7.36 1.74 6.95
C SER A 319 -8.43 1.81 5.86
N SER A 320 -8.56 2.96 5.18
CA SER A 320 -9.64 3.20 4.22
C SER A 320 -9.39 2.55 2.87
N ASP A 321 -8.18 2.65 2.33
CA ASP A 321 -7.89 2.34 0.94
C ASP A 321 -7.54 0.87 0.70
N THR A 322 -6.64 0.29 1.49
CA THR A 322 -6.17 -1.10 1.28
C THR A 322 -7.26 -2.14 1.51
N THR A 323 -8.13 -1.90 2.47
CA THR A 323 -9.29 -2.75 2.78
C THR A 323 -10.32 -2.69 1.66
N LEU A 324 -10.56 -1.51 1.08
CA LEU A 324 -11.40 -1.34 -0.11
C LEU A 324 -10.88 -2.18 -1.28
N VAL A 325 -9.58 -2.06 -1.60
CA VAL A 325 -8.94 -2.84 -2.68
C VAL A 325 -9.15 -4.34 -2.48
N THR A 326 -8.88 -4.84 -1.27
CA THR A 326 -9.02 -6.28 -0.96
C THR A 326 -10.46 -6.75 -1.11
N THR A 327 -11.42 -5.99 -0.58
CA THR A 327 -12.83 -6.37 -0.60
C THR A 327 -13.40 -6.31 -2.04
N GLU A 328 -13.08 -5.26 -2.80
CA GLU A 328 -13.54 -5.11 -4.19
C GLU A 328 -12.99 -6.22 -5.09
N TRP A 329 -11.69 -6.56 -4.98
CA TRP A 329 -11.12 -7.66 -5.76
C TRP A 329 -11.68 -9.03 -5.36
N ALA A 330 -11.91 -9.29 -4.07
CA ALA A 330 -12.54 -10.53 -3.64
C ALA A 330 -13.95 -10.68 -4.23
N MET A 331 -14.75 -9.62 -4.19
CA MET A 331 -16.10 -9.62 -4.76
C MET A 331 -16.07 -9.74 -6.29
N TYR A 332 -15.09 -9.12 -6.97
CA TYR A 332 -14.89 -9.29 -8.41
C TYR A 332 -14.61 -10.75 -8.77
N GLU A 333 -13.69 -11.42 -8.09
CA GLU A 333 -13.35 -12.81 -8.35
C GLU A 333 -14.52 -13.77 -8.04
N LEU A 334 -15.25 -13.51 -6.96
CA LEU A 334 -16.44 -14.29 -6.60
C LEU A 334 -17.61 -14.07 -7.59
N ALA A 335 -17.81 -12.85 -8.08
CA ALA A 335 -18.83 -12.55 -9.09
C ALA A 335 -18.48 -13.13 -10.48
N LYS A 336 -17.18 -13.34 -10.75
CA LYS A 336 -16.68 -14.00 -11.96
C LYS A 336 -16.80 -15.52 -11.90
N ASP A 337 -16.72 -16.11 -10.71
CA ASP A 337 -16.74 -17.56 -10.48
C ASP A 337 -17.89 -17.96 -9.56
N HIS A 338 -19.06 -18.17 -10.16
CA HIS A 338 -20.28 -18.55 -9.45
C HIS A 338 -20.14 -19.85 -8.63
N LYS A 339 -19.34 -20.83 -9.10
CA LYS A 339 -19.13 -22.08 -8.37
C LYS A 339 -18.45 -21.85 -7.03
N ARG A 340 -17.43 -20.98 -7.01
CA ARG A 340 -16.73 -20.60 -5.78
C ARG A 340 -17.57 -19.70 -4.90
N GLN A 341 -18.35 -18.81 -5.50
CA GLN A 341 -19.32 -17.99 -4.78
C GLN A 341 -20.37 -18.86 -4.06
N ASP A 342 -20.95 -19.85 -4.76
CA ASP A 342 -21.96 -20.76 -4.19
C ASP A 342 -21.36 -21.66 -3.10
N ARG A 343 -20.13 -22.15 -3.30
CA ARG A 343 -19.41 -22.88 -2.25
C ARG A 343 -19.31 -22.07 -0.97
N LEU A 344 -18.89 -20.81 -1.07
CA LEU A 344 -18.79 -19.89 0.09
C LEU A 344 -20.17 -19.66 0.72
N TYR A 345 -21.21 -19.42 -0.09
CA TYR A 345 -22.56 -19.24 0.39
C TYR A 345 -23.05 -20.44 1.20
N HIS A 346 -22.91 -21.66 0.68
CA HIS A 346 -23.35 -22.87 1.37
C HIS A 346 -22.55 -23.15 2.64
N GLU A 347 -21.27 -22.79 2.68
CA GLU A 347 -20.48 -22.90 3.93
C GLU A 347 -21.00 -21.93 4.99
N ILE A 348 -21.27 -20.66 4.61
CA ILE A 348 -21.85 -19.66 5.51
C ILE A 348 -23.23 -20.11 6.02
N LEU A 349 -24.08 -20.57 5.12
CA LEU A 349 -25.43 -21.05 5.48
C LEU A 349 -25.36 -22.20 6.48
N ARG A 350 -24.45 -23.16 6.28
CA ARG A 350 -24.25 -24.29 7.21
C ARG A 350 -23.82 -23.84 8.60
N VAL A 351 -22.99 -22.79 8.71
CA VAL A 351 -22.45 -22.31 9.99
C VAL A 351 -23.41 -21.34 10.68
N CYS A 352 -24.07 -20.49 9.92
CA CYS A 352 -24.87 -19.39 10.46
C CYS A 352 -26.37 -19.68 10.43
N GLY A 353 -26.86 -20.63 9.60
CA GLY A 353 -28.29 -20.79 9.35
C GLY A 353 -28.89 -19.49 8.83
N ASP A 354 -29.98 -19.06 9.43
CA ASP A 354 -30.67 -17.80 9.11
C ASP A 354 -29.99 -16.55 9.72
N ASP A 355 -29.07 -16.77 10.66
CA ASP A 355 -28.36 -15.67 11.30
C ASP A 355 -27.32 -15.06 10.35
N LYS A 356 -27.12 -13.76 10.49
CA LYS A 356 -26.11 -13.05 9.74
C LYS A 356 -24.70 -13.42 10.24
N ILE A 357 -23.78 -13.62 9.27
CA ILE A 357 -22.37 -13.88 9.62
C ILE A 357 -21.79 -12.72 10.45
N THR A 358 -21.06 -13.06 11.49
CA THR A 358 -20.38 -12.13 12.40
C THR A 358 -18.89 -12.45 12.52
N GLU A 359 -18.12 -11.55 13.13
CA GLU A 359 -16.68 -11.74 13.33
C GLU A 359 -16.35 -13.00 14.18
N GLU A 360 -17.23 -13.39 15.10
CA GLU A 360 -17.07 -14.59 15.95
C GLU A 360 -17.14 -15.89 15.14
N LYS A 361 -17.87 -15.88 14.04
CA LYS A 361 -18.09 -17.05 13.18
C LYS A 361 -17.01 -17.24 12.11
N LEU A 362 -16.08 -16.28 11.93
CA LEU A 362 -15.09 -16.33 10.86
C LEU A 362 -14.20 -17.59 10.91
N ASN A 363 -13.86 -18.07 12.11
CA ASN A 363 -13.05 -19.28 12.28
C ASN A 363 -13.78 -20.56 11.90
N GLU A 364 -15.13 -20.53 11.88
CA GLU A 364 -15.98 -21.66 11.50
C GLU A 364 -16.25 -21.73 9.99
N VAL A 365 -15.79 -20.69 9.23
CA VAL A 365 -15.96 -20.58 7.78
C VAL A 365 -14.58 -20.52 7.09
N PRO A 366 -13.81 -21.61 7.06
CA PRO A 366 -12.42 -21.63 6.54
C PRO A 366 -12.33 -21.23 5.06
N TYR A 367 -13.36 -21.49 4.24
CA TYR A 367 -13.34 -21.08 2.84
C TYR A 367 -13.36 -19.55 2.68
N LEU A 368 -14.02 -18.82 3.57
CA LEU A 368 -13.98 -17.35 3.58
C LEU A 368 -12.56 -16.82 3.86
N SER A 369 -11.86 -17.44 4.82
CA SER A 369 -10.45 -17.12 5.06
C SER A 369 -9.58 -17.44 3.83
N ALA A 370 -9.85 -18.55 3.17
CA ALA A 370 -9.16 -18.96 1.93
C ALA A 370 -9.39 -17.95 0.79
N VAL A 371 -10.61 -17.45 0.62
CA VAL A 371 -10.96 -16.37 -0.33
C VAL A 371 -10.15 -15.10 -0.04
N PHE A 372 -10.08 -14.69 1.23
CA PHE A 372 -9.32 -13.52 1.64
C PHE A 372 -7.81 -13.67 1.33
N HIS A 373 -7.20 -14.78 1.71
CA HIS A 373 -5.77 -15.02 1.47
C HIS A 373 -5.43 -15.13 -0.02
N GLU A 374 -6.27 -15.80 -0.81
CA GLU A 374 -6.04 -15.90 -2.25
C GLU A 374 -6.20 -14.55 -2.95
N THR A 375 -7.13 -13.73 -2.47
CA THR A 375 -7.26 -12.36 -2.98
C THR A 375 -6.02 -11.53 -2.65
N LEU A 376 -5.49 -11.60 -1.44
CA LEU A 376 -4.25 -10.92 -1.07
C LEU A 376 -3.04 -11.44 -1.86
N ARG A 377 -3.02 -12.74 -2.19
CA ARG A 377 -1.95 -13.32 -3.02
C ARG A 377 -1.99 -12.78 -4.45
N LYS A 378 -3.14 -12.88 -5.11
CA LYS A 378 -3.28 -12.48 -6.53
C LYS A 378 -3.34 -10.96 -6.72
N HIS A 379 -4.04 -10.26 -5.82
CA HIS A 379 -4.35 -8.85 -5.90
C HIS A 379 -3.80 -8.08 -4.68
N SER A 380 -2.52 -8.28 -4.35
CA SER A 380 -1.90 -7.57 -3.21
C SER A 380 -2.13 -6.06 -3.28
N PRO A 381 -2.80 -5.43 -2.30
CA PRO A 381 -3.06 -3.98 -2.32
C PRO A 381 -1.77 -3.15 -2.45
N ALA A 382 -0.71 -3.54 -1.75
CA ALA A 382 0.61 -2.94 -1.84
C ALA A 382 1.57 -3.93 -2.53
N PRO A 383 1.78 -3.83 -3.86
CA PRO A 383 2.54 -4.82 -4.62
C PRO A 383 4.05 -4.76 -4.35
N ILE A 384 4.56 -3.65 -3.81
CA ILE A 384 5.96 -3.45 -3.42
C ILE A 384 5.98 -2.87 -2.01
N VAL A 385 6.78 -3.47 -1.12
CA VAL A 385 7.03 -2.88 0.22
C VAL A 385 7.74 -1.53 0.04
N PRO A 386 7.39 -0.49 0.81
CA PRO A 386 8.13 0.78 0.78
C PRO A 386 9.64 0.53 0.87
N PRO A 387 10.46 1.13 -0.03
CA PRO A 387 11.86 0.79 -0.20
C PRO A 387 12.65 0.85 1.11
N ARG A 388 13.54 -0.13 1.29
CA ARG A 388 14.46 -0.19 2.42
C ARG A 388 15.86 0.22 1.99
N TYR A 389 16.70 0.49 2.96
CA TYR A 389 18.07 0.93 2.76
C TYR A 389 19.02 0.09 3.61
N VAL A 390 20.09 -0.37 3.00
CA VAL A 390 21.14 -1.16 3.66
C VAL A 390 22.09 -0.20 4.37
N GLN A 391 22.16 -0.31 5.69
CA GLN A 391 22.99 0.58 6.53
C GLN A 391 24.44 0.10 6.63
N GLU A 392 24.64 -1.21 6.61
CA GLU A 392 25.95 -1.86 6.70
C GLU A 392 26.02 -3.03 5.72
N ASP A 393 27.21 -3.41 5.28
CA ASP A 393 27.39 -4.54 4.37
C ASP A 393 26.71 -5.78 4.93
N THR A 394 25.90 -6.42 4.08
CA THR A 394 25.13 -7.62 4.46
C THR A 394 25.08 -8.64 3.33
N GLN A 395 24.37 -9.73 3.53
CA GLN A 395 24.12 -10.73 2.49
C GLN A 395 22.62 -11.03 2.37
N LEU A 396 22.17 -11.34 1.15
CA LEU A 396 20.82 -11.80 0.86
C LEU A 396 20.87 -12.84 -0.25
N GLY A 397 20.20 -13.98 -0.06
CA GLY A 397 20.09 -15.03 -1.07
C GLY A 397 21.45 -15.53 -1.57
N GLY A 398 22.49 -15.54 -0.73
CA GLY A 398 23.86 -15.94 -1.10
C GLY A 398 24.68 -14.87 -1.82
N TYR A 399 24.17 -13.62 -1.93
CA TYR A 399 24.87 -12.49 -2.55
C TYR A 399 25.34 -11.47 -1.53
N HIS A 400 26.44 -10.80 -1.83
CA HIS A 400 26.91 -9.64 -1.07
C HIS A 400 26.11 -8.39 -1.44
N ILE A 401 25.57 -7.69 -0.45
CA ILE A 401 24.81 -6.44 -0.60
C ILE A 401 25.55 -5.34 0.14
N PRO A 402 26.15 -4.39 -0.57
CA PRO A 402 26.90 -3.29 0.06
C PRO A 402 25.99 -2.31 0.82
N ALA A 403 26.53 -1.68 1.85
CA ALA A 403 25.93 -0.50 2.46
C ALA A 403 25.60 0.56 1.40
N GLY A 404 24.54 1.31 1.60
CA GLY A 404 24.08 2.30 0.62
C GLY A 404 23.17 1.76 -0.49
N THR A 405 22.94 0.44 -0.55
CA THR A 405 22.03 -0.18 -1.52
C THR A 405 20.58 0.03 -1.10
N GLU A 406 19.71 0.37 -2.04
CA GLU A 406 18.26 0.36 -1.84
C GLU A 406 17.71 -1.05 -2.12
N ILE A 407 16.72 -1.48 -1.35
CA ILE A 407 16.06 -2.79 -1.48
C ILE A 407 14.58 -2.60 -1.78
N ALA A 408 14.12 -3.14 -2.89
CA ALA A 408 12.70 -3.30 -3.21
C ALA A 408 12.29 -4.74 -2.99
N ILE A 409 11.29 -4.97 -2.13
CA ILE A 409 10.69 -6.28 -1.93
C ILE A 409 9.40 -6.30 -2.76
N ASN A 410 9.41 -7.07 -3.83
CA ASN A 410 8.30 -7.20 -4.75
C ASN A 410 7.32 -8.27 -4.25
N ILE A 411 6.34 -7.87 -3.44
CA ILE A 411 5.31 -8.76 -2.88
C ILE A 411 4.53 -9.48 -3.99
N PHE A 412 4.18 -8.74 -5.05
CA PHE A 412 3.52 -9.35 -6.21
C PHE A 412 4.37 -10.46 -6.83
N GLY A 413 5.67 -10.22 -7.03
CA GLY A 413 6.60 -11.23 -7.54
C GLY A 413 6.71 -12.45 -6.62
N CYS A 414 6.80 -12.24 -5.30
CA CYS A 414 6.80 -13.33 -4.31
C CYS A 414 5.51 -14.17 -4.38
N ASN A 415 4.36 -13.51 -4.56
CA ASN A 415 3.06 -14.16 -4.62
C ASN A 415 2.73 -14.75 -6.01
N MET A 416 3.55 -14.48 -7.04
CA MET A 416 3.45 -15.05 -8.39
C MET A 416 4.57 -16.04 -8.71
N ASP A 417 5.39 -16.43 -7.73
CA ASP A 417 6.49 -17.36 -7.91
C ASP A 417 5.94 -18.78 -8.24
N LYS A 418 6.23 -19.24 -9.47
CA LYS A 418 5.80 -20.56 -9.98
C LYS A 418 6.41 -21.73 -9.24
N ASN A 419 7.52 -21.52 -8.52
CA ASN A 419 8.13 -22.56 -7.69
C ASN A 419 7.39 -22.79 -6.37
N VAL A 420 6.59 -21.80 -5.94
CA VAL A 420 5.80 -21.84 -4.70
C VAL A 420 4.31 -22.06 -4.97
N TRP A 421 3.80 -21.45 -6.04
CA TRP A 421 2.38 -21.43 -6.36
C TRP A 421 2.10 -22.12 -7.70
N ASP A 422 1.32 -23.20 -7.68
CA ASP A 422 0.81 -23.81 -8.92
C ASP A 422 -0.15 -22.85 -9.62
N SER A 423 0.07 -22.62 -10.93
CA SER A 423 -0.77 -21.73 -11.76
C SER A 423 -1.06 -20.39 -11.05
N PRO A 424 -0.02 -19.56 -10.72
CA PRO A 424 -0.17 -18.40 -9.85
C PRO A 424 -1.11 -17.32 -10.40
N GLU A 425 -1.33 -17.27 -11.71
CA GLU A 425 -2.25 -16.34 -12.36
C GLU A 425 -3.73 -16.69 -12.10
N SER A 426 -4.01 -17.95 -11.76
CA SER A 426 -5.37 -18.42 -11.46
C SER A 426 -5.73 -18.11 -10.02
N TRP A 427 -6.94 -17.53 -9.82
CA TRP A 427 -7.48 -17.33 -8.48
C TRP A 427 -8.14 -18.61 -7.98
N LYS A 428 -7.54 -19.24 -6.98
CA LYS A 428 -7.94 -20.56 -6.44
C LYS A 428 -7.87 -20.53 -4.91
N PRO A 429 -8.94 -20.14 -4.19
CA PRO A 429 -8.98 -20.16 -2.72
C PRO A 429 -8.63 -21.52 -2.11
N GLU A 430 -8.90 -22.61 -2.84
CA GLU A 430 -8.68 -23.99 -2.40
C GLU A 430 -7.24 -24.27 -1.95
N ARG A 431 -6.26 -23.50 -2.45
CA ARG A 431 -4.84 -23.64 -2.06
C ARG A 431 -4.58 -23.24 -0.59
N PHE A 432 -5.53 -22.58 0.06
CA PHE A 432 -5.45 -22.17 1.47
C PHE A 432 -6.32 -23.04 2.39
N LEU A 433 -6.86 -24.15 1.90
CA LEU A 433 -7.67 -25.11 2.68
C LEU A 433 -6.86 -26.31 3.18
N ASP A 434 -5.57 -26.39 2.91
CA ASP A 434 -4.73 -27.48 3.41
C ASP A 434 -4.72 -27.48 4.95
N GLU A 435 -4.77 -28.66 5.59
CA GLU A 435 -4.81 -28.85 7.04
C GLU A 435 -3.64 -28.20 7.79
N LYS A 436 -2.54 -27.89 7.07
CA LYS A 436 -1.39 -27.17 7.60
C LYS A 436 -1.59 -25.65 7.68
N CYS A 437 -2.72 -25.16 7.19
CA CYS A 437 -3.02 -23.73 7.10
C CYS A 437 -3.96 -23.29 8.21
N ASP A 438 -3.44 -22.67 9.28
CA ASP A 438 -4.28 -21.91 10.23
C ASP A 438 -5.04 -20.79 9.48
N ALA A 439 -6.35 -20.74 9.61
CA ALA A 439 -7.20 -19.73 8.99
C ALA A 439 -6.82 -18.30 9.40
N MET A 440 -6.22 -18.14 10.57
CA MET A 440 -5.78 -16.86 11.13
C MET A 440 -4.31 -16.53 10.84
N ASP A 441 -3.58 -17.39 10.11
CA ASP A 441 -2.18 -17.11 9.77
C ASP A 441 -2.08 -16.04 8.69
N LEU A 442 -1.90 -14.80 9.12
CA LEU A 442 -1.72 -13.62 8.26
C LEU A 442 -0.39 -13.62 7.48
N HIS A 443 0.47 -14.61 7.71
CA HIS A 443 1.78 -14.74 7.06
C HIS A 443 1.80 -15.67 5.84
N LYS A 444 0.66 -16.28 5.48
CA LYS A 444 0.56 -17.18 4.31
C LYS A 444 0.96 -16.54 3.01
N THR A 445 0.71 -15.24 2.89
CA THR A 445 1.19 -14.40 1.79
C THR A 445 2.12 -13.33 2.34
N MET A 446 2.91 -12.68 1.49
CA MET A 446 3.73 -11.54 1.90
C MET A 446 2.95 -10.21 1.93
N ALA A 447 1.63 -10.23 1.74
CA ALA A 447 0.82 -9.02 1.56
C ALA A 447 0.88 -8.05 2.75
N PHE A 448 1.04 -8.55 3.97
CA PHE A 448 1.22 -7.74 5.18
C PHE A 448 2.70 -7.48 5.54
N GLY A 449 3.63 -7.89 4.70
CA GLY A 449 5.05 -7.83 4.99
C GLY A 449 5.50 -8.88 6.02
N GLY A 450 6.55 -8.59 6.80
CA GLY A 450 7.08 -9.55 7.78
C GLY A 450 7.96 -8.92 8.85
N GLY A 451 8.22 -9.71 9.89
CA GLY A 451 9.09 -9.37 11.00
C GLY A 451 8.58 -8.19 11.85
N LYS A 452 9.48 -7.42 12.41
CA LYS A 452 9.16 -6.30 13.31
C LYS A 452 8.37 -5.16 12.65
N ARG A 453 8.30 -5.13 11.31
CA ARG A 453 7.54 -4.18 10.50
C ARG A 453 6.31 -4.78 9.85
N LEU A 454 5.84 -5.92 10.36
CA LEU A 454 4.55 -6.47 9.96
C LEU A 454 3.46 -5.40 10.10
N CYS A 455 2.52 -5.36 9.15
CA CYS A 455 1.39 -4.43 9.16
C CYS A 455 0.66 -4.44 10.51
N ALA A 456 0.47 -3.29 11.10
CA ALA A 456 -0.24 -3.17 12.37
C ALA A 456 -1.75 -3.43 12.22
N GLY A 457 -2.30 -3.15 11.04
CA GLY A 457 -3.73 -3.29 10.71
C GLY A 457 -4.13 -4.66 10.14
N ALA A 458 -3.24 -5.66 10.11
CA ALA A 458 -3.53 -6.94 9.47
C ALA A 458 -4.78 -7.64 10.03
N LEU A 459 -4.93 -7.67 11.35
CA LEU A 459 -6.11 -8.23 12.01
C LEU A 459 -7.38 -7.46 11.65
N GLN A 460 -7.34 -6.12 11.68
CA GLN A 460 -8.49 -5.29 11.31
C GLN A 460 -8.89 -5.49 9.85
N ALA A 461 -7.93 -5.52 8.94
CA ALA A 461 -8.18 -5.76 7.52
C ALA A 461 -8.88 -7.11 7.29
N MET A 462 -8.44 -8.16 7.96
CA MET A 462 -9.07 -9.48 7.88
C MET A 462 -10.49 -9.45 8.45
N LEU A 463 -10.70 -8.88 9.65
CA LEU A 463 -12.03 -8.82 10.27
C LEU A 463 -13.02 -8.04 9.38
N ILE A 464 -12.63 -6.88 8.87
CA ILE A 464 -13.49 -6.07 8.00
C ILE A 464 -13.77 -6.79 6.68
N SER A 465 -12.72 -7.23 5.97
CA SER A 465 -12.89 -7.81 4.63
C SER A 465 -13.66 -9.12 4.70
N CYS A 466 -13.30 -10.05 5.59
CA CYS A 466 -13.99 -11.34 5.68
C CYS A 466 -15.46 -11.17 6.08
N THR A 467 -15.76 -10.36 7.10
CA THR A 467 -17.16 -10.17 7.52
C THR A 467 -17.99 -9.47 6.45
N THR A 468 -17.40 -8.47 5.75
CA THR A 468 -18.08 -7.79 4.63
C THR A 468 -18.32 -8.74 3.47
N ILE A 469 -17.29 -9.44 2.99
CA ILE A 469 -17.42 -10.42 1.88
C ILE A 469 -18.45 -11.49 2.23
N GLY A 470 -18.35 -12.06 3.45
CA GLY A 470 -19.29 -13.08 3.92
C GLY A 470 -20.73 -12.58 3.93
N ARG A 471 -20.98 -11.36 4.44
CA ARG A 471 -22.30 -10.73 4.45
C ARG A 471 -22.84 -10.48 3.04
N LEU A 472 -22.00 -9.96 2.14
CA LEU A 472 -22.41 -9.67 0.76
C LEU A 472 -22.76 -10.92 -0.02
N VAL A 473 -22.03 -12.01 0.17
CA VAL A 473 -22.32 -13.32 -0.45
C VAL A 473 -23.53 -14.00 0.18
N GLN A 474 -23.73 -13.83 1.49
CA GLN A 474 -24.88 -14.38 2.20
C GLN A 474 -26.19 -13.73 1.74
N GLU A 475 -26.19 -12.43 1.49
CA GLU A 475 -27.40 -11.67 1.16
C GLU A 475 -27.72 -11.62 -0.34
N PHE A 476 -26.67 -11.72 -1.19
CA PHE A 476 -26.85 -11.57 -2.65
C PHE A 476 -26.05 -12.61 -3.42
N GLU A 477 -26.60 -13.01 -4.56
CA GLU A 477 -25.88 -13.62 -5.67
C GLU A 477 -25.34 -12.50 -6.56
N TRP A 478 -24.05 -12.55 -6.88
CA TRP A 478 -23.31 -11.51 -7.61
C TRP A 478 -22.94 -12.01 -8.99
N SER A 479 -23.19 -11.21 -10.01
CA SER A 479 -22.74 -11.44 -11.38
C SER A 479 -22.08 -10.20 -11.93
N LEU A 480 -20.95 -10.34 -12.62
CA LEU A 480 -20.32 -9.19 -13.27
C LEU A 480 -21.22 -8.65 -14.38
N LYS A 481 -21.23 -7.33 -14.56
CA LYS A 481 -21.82 -6.71 -15.75
C LYS A 481 -21.00 -7.13 -16.98
N ASP A 482 -21.67 -7.29 -18.12
CA ASP A 482 -21.00 -7.59 -19.39
C ASP A 482 -19.93 -6.53 -19.71
N GLY A 483 -18.75 -7.01 -20.15
CA GLY A 483 -17.61 -6.15 -20.48
C GLY A 483 -16.73 -5.74 -19.29
N GLU A 484 -16.98 -6.27 -18.08
CA GLU A 484 -16.08 -6.04 -16.93
C GLU A 484 -14.71 -6.68 -17.15
N GLU A 485 -13.63 -5.90 -16.92
CA GLU A 485 -12.25 -6.31 -17.14
C GLU A 485 -11.39 -6.28 -15.87
N GLU A 486 -10.37 -7.15 -15.82
CA GLU A 486 -9.40 -7.24 -14.74
C GLU A 486 -8.24 -6.23 -14.92
N ASN A 487 -8.56 -4.95 -15.10
CA ASN A 487 -7.57 -3.90 -15.28
C ASN A 487 -7.20 -3.21 -13.96
N ILE A 488 -5.91 -2.98 -13.75
CA ILE A 488 -5.38 -2.38 -12.52
C ILE A 488 -5.07 -0.91 -12.74
N ASP A 489 -5.49 -0.05 -11.81
CA ASP A 489 -5.14 1.36 -11.77
C ASP A 489 -3.62 1.55 -11.64
N THR A 490 -3.08 2.47 -12.42
CA THR A 490 -1.65 2.84 -12.43
C THR A 490 -1.38 4.21 -11.79
N LEU A 491 -2.40 4.92 -11.35
CA LEU A 491 -2.30 6.30 -10.87
C LEU A 491 -2.11 6.42 -9.36
N GLY A 492 -2.67 5.49 -8.58
CA GLY A 492 -2.56 5.47 -7.11
C GLY A 492 -1.42 4.60 -6.60
N LEU A 493 -1.12 4.63 -5.30
CA LEU A 493 -0.11 3.78 -4.65
C LEU A 493 -0.54 2.31 -4.62
N THR A 494 -1.82 2.06 -4.40
CA THR A 494 -2.44 0.73 -4.28
C THR A 494 -2.91 0.18 -5.63
N THR A 495 -3.22 -1.11 -5.67
CA THR A 495 -3.61 -1.83 -6.89
C THR A 495 -5.12 -1.89 -7.06
N HIS A 496 -5.79 -0.75 -7.06
CA HIS A 496 -7.22 -0.67 -7.39
C HIS A 496 -7.55 -1.27 -8.77
N LYS A 497 -8.77 -1.75 -8.91
CA LYS A 497 -9.36 -1.92 -10.24
C LYS A 497 -9.40 -0.58 -10.96
N LEU A 498 -8.96 -0.52 -12.23
CA LEU A 498 -8.92 0.74 -13.00
C LEU A 498 -10.31 1.38 -13.09
N HIS A 499 -11.30 0.57 -13.44
CA HIS A 499 -12.71 0.95 -13.38
C HIS A 499 -13.35 0.24 -12.19
N PRO A 500 -14.10 0.95 -11.33
CA PRO A 500 -14.81 0.32 -10.22
C PRO A 500 -15.68 -0.84 -10.69
N MET A 501 -15.71 -1.93 -9.90
CA MET A 501 -16.50 -3.11 -10.21
C MET A 501 -17.97 -2.76 -10.41
N GLN A 502 -18.53 -3.18 -11.53
CA GLN A 502 -19.95 -3.12 -11.85
C GLN A 502 -20.56 -4.52 -11.78
N ALA A 503 -21.56 -4.73 -10.92
CA ALA A 503 -22.17 -6.04 -10.74
C ALA A 503 -23.69 -5.97 -10.63
N ILE A 504 -24.35 -7.01 -11.10
CA ILE A 504 -25.79 -7.22 -10.95
C ILE A 504 -26.01 -8.04 -9.68
N LEU A 505 -26.97 -7.62 -8.86
CA LEU A 505 -27.34 -8.25 -7.60
C LEU A 505 -28.66 -9.00 -7.74
N LYS A 506 -28.69 -10.24 -7.25
CA LYS A 506 -29.92 -10.99 -7.05
C LYS A 506 -30.03 -11.34 -5.57
N PRO A 507 -31.07 -10.89 -4.85
CA PRO A 507 -31.24 -11.23 -3.44
C PRO A 507 -31.30 -12.75 -3.25
N ARG A 508 -30.57 -13.26 -2.27
CA ARG A 508 -30.72 -14.63 -1.80
C ARG A 508 -31.85 -14.65 -0.77
N ASN A 509 -32.82 -15.49 -0.95
CA ASN A 509 -33.83 -15.74 0.08
C ASN A 509 -33.10 -16.43 1.25
N LEU A 510 -33.03 -15.78 2.38
CA LEU A 510 -32.78 -16.46 3.64
C LEU A 510 -33.98 -17.37 3.82
N VAL A 511 -33.76 -18.70 3.81
CA VAL A 511 -34.77 -19.73 3.89
C VAL A 511 -35.44 -19.70 5.25
#